data_1f517362abf1e3a9e6f08143ac2a334f
#
_entry.id   1f517362abf1e3a9e6f08143ac2a334f
#
_cell.length_a   1.000
_cell.length_b   1.000
_cell.length_c   1.000
_cell.angle_alpha   90.00
_cell.angle_beta   90.00
_cell.angle_gamma   90.00
#
_symmetry.space_group_name_H-M   'P 1'
#
loop_
_entity.id
_entity.type
_entity.pdbx_description
1 polymer ?
#
loop_
_entity_poly.entity_id
_entity_poly.type
_entity_poly.pdbx_seq_one_letter_code
_entity_poly.pdbx_strand_id
1 'polypeptide(L)'
;EILGEELAQKFDEAFVQPLDNNDNTGEKNELAALIGNFNPTWDASGSNDEAFFQAVSVAGMILENKFERYLGNERADRRVEEILEAHERALQSGEKTENEAKILILPEFVPCQKRLSETEIAFVIFPSNRGGYCIQPQKKEYSLNYKCSFPSEWLGLENEELQKETGLVSAGFCHKGGFLLTTGTLEDAVKACEISLAEYREEPVLVNFGGGAAADKLLGKLPGLQTARIIHMDYAELPELELQGIYGEVVMEKQEWKKRIKEQVKEILKYKPEAVCVNGNVFSTYPVVHALRKKHVPVLTIMENDEEKLIVRIPSGS
;
A
#
# COMPACT_ATOMS: atom_id res chain seq x y z
N GLU A 1 -26.76 -13.78 -8.99
CA GLU A 1 -25.93 -13.27 -10.08
C GLU A 1 -24.68 -14.11 -10.15
N ILE A 2 -24.40 -14.71 -11.29
CA ILE A 2 -23.22 -15.57 -11.47
C ILE A 2 -22.03 -14.63 -11.61
N LEU A 3 -21.02 -14.80 -10.77
CA LEU A 3 -19.74 -14.11 -10.93
C LEU A 3 -19.18 -14.39 -12.33
N GLY A 4 -18.68 -13.36 -13.01
CA GLY A 4 -17.93 -13.58 -14.25
C GLY A 4 -16.73 -14.49 -13.96
N GLU A 5 -16.24 -15.21 -14.96
CA GLU A 5 -15.18 -16.22 -14.82
C GLU A 5 -13.92 -15.64 -14.17
N GLU A 6 -13.51 -14.44 -14.56
CA GLU A 6 -12.37 -13.72 -13.98
C GLU A 6 -12.55 -13.40 -12.48
N LEU A 7 -13.75 -12.97 -12.09
CA LEU A 7 -14.04 -12.65 -10.69
C LEU A 7 -14.13 -13.91 -9.83
N ALA A 8 -14.68 -14.99 -10.40
CA ALA A 8 -14.72 -16.29 -9.74
C ALA A 8 -13.30 -16.83 -9.50
N GLN A 9 -12.42 -16.73 -10.49
CA GLN A 9 -11.02 -17.12 -10.35
C GLN A 9 -10.29 -16.28 -9.28
N LYS A 10 -10.45 -14.97 -9.30
CA LYS A 10 -9.85 -14.09 -8.25
C LYS A 10 -10.36 -14.43 -6.85
N PHE A 11 -11.64 -14.77 -6.74
CA PHE A 11 -12.22 -15.17 -5.45
C PHE A 11 -11.66 -16.52 -4.99
N ASP A 12 -11.53 -17.47 -5.89
CA ASP A 12 -10.95 -18.78 -5.61
C ASP A 12 -9.51 -18.64 -5.12
N GLU A 13 -8.65 -17.98 -5.88
CA GLU A 13 -7.23 -17.76 -5.55
C GLU A 13 -7.02 -17.01 -4.23
N ALA A 14 -7.83 -15.97 -3.97
CA ALA A 14 -7.64 -15.10 -2.81
C ALA A 14 -8.32 -15.60 -1.53
N PHE A 15 -9.33 -16.47 -1.65
CA PHE A 15 -10.14 -16.88 -0.51
C PHE A 15 -10.28 -18.40 -0.36
N VAL A 16 -10.65 -19.12 -1.43
CA VAL A 16 -10.95 -20.55 -1.34
C VAL A 16 -9.67 -21.38 -1.23
N GLN A 17 -8.71 -21.18 -2.14
CA GLN A 17 -7.44 -21.93 -2.13
C GLN A 17 -6.65 -21.80 -0.83
N PRO A 18 -6.52 -20.63 -0.17
CA PRO A 18 -5.86 -20.56 1.13
C PRO A 18 -6.54 -21.36 2.26
N LEU A 19 -7.85 -21.56 2.18
CA LEU A 19 -8.60 -22.40 3.11
C LEU A 19 -8.34 -23.89 2.81
N ASP A 20 -8.41 -24.25 1.54
CA ASP A 20 -8.15 -25.62 1.07
C ASP A 20 -6.71 -26.05 1.35
N ASN A 21 -5.74 -25.18 1.13
CA ASN A 21 -4.35 -25.43 1.50
C ASN A 21 -4.16 -25.65 3.00
N ASN A 22 -4.92 -24.99 3.85
CA ASN A 22 -4.87 -25.23 5.31
C ASN A 22 -5.26 -26.66 5.63
N ASP A 23 -6.30 -27.16 5.03
CA ASP A 23 -6.78 -28.53 5.26
C ASP A 23 -5.82 -29.58 4.67
N ASN A 24 -5.36 -29.37 3.43
CA ASN A 24 -4.55 -30.36 2.70
C ASN A 24 -3.07 -30.36 3.09
N THR A 25 -2.49 -29.23 3.47
CA THR A 25 -1.04 -29.08 3.70
C THR A 25 -0.68 -28.71 5.14
N GLY A 26 -1.68 -28.36 5.97
CA GLY A 26 -1.47 -27.83 7.32
C GLY A 26 -0.92 -26.39 7.33
N GLU A 27 -0.95 -25.68 6.20
CA GLU A 27 -0.60 -24.26 6.14
C GLU A 27 -1.57 -23.44 7.01
N LYS A 28 -1.04 -22.58 7.89
CA LYS A 28 -1.87 -21.85 8.86
C LYS A 28 -2.79 -20.85 8.18
N ASN A 29 -4.08 -20.98 8.37
CA ASN A 29 -5.10 -20.03 7.97
C ASN A 29 -5.88 -19.54 9.20
N GLU A 30 -5.92 -18.22 9.41
CA GLU A 30 -6.57 -17.62 10.58
C GLU A 30 -8.08 -17.85 10.59
N LEU A 31 -8.72 -17.82 9.41
CA LEU A 31 -10.16 -18.05 9.30
C LEU A 31 -10.51 -19.51 9.61
N ALA A 32 -9.75 -20.46 9.09
CA ALA A 32 -9.93 -21.88 9.41
C ALA A 32 -9.75 -22.13 10.91
N ALA A 33 -8.77 -21.49 11.55
CA ALA A 33 -8.57 -21.57 12.99
C ALA A 33 -9.75 -20.99 13.80
N LEU A 34 -10.32 -19.85 13.34
CA LEU A 34 -11.50 -19.25 13.97
C LEU A 34 -12.73 -20.16 13.87
N ILE A 35 -12.97 -20.74 12.70
CA ILE A 35 -14.07 -21.70 12.51
C ILE A 35 -13.83 -22.97 13.33
N GLY A 36 -12.57 -23.41 13.43
CA GLY A 36 -12.17 -24.56 14.25
C GLY A 36 -12.48 -24.40 15.75
N ASN A 37 -12.61 -23.16 16.26
CA ASN A 37 -13.02 -22.90 17.66
C ASN A 37 -14.45 -23.33 17.99
N PHE A 38 -15.27 -23.62 16.99
CA PHE A 38 -16.62 -24.19 17.20
C PHE A 38 -16.56 -25.68 17.54
N ASN A 39 -15.43 -26.37 17.32
CA ASN A 39 -15.30 -27.76 17.74
C ASN A 39 -15.43 -27.86 19.27
N PRO A 40 -16.29 -28.75 19.78
CA PRO A 40 -16.41 -28.98 21.21
C PRO A 40 -15.09 -29.43 21.81
N THR A 41 -14.85 -29.12 23.07
CA THR A 41 -13.74 -29.69 23.83
C THR A 41 -13.96 -31.18 24.04
N TRP A 42 -12.88 -31.95 24.21
CA TRP A 42 -12.93 -33.39 24.34
C TRP A 42 -13.84 -33.92 25.47
N ASP A 43 -14.11 -33.09 26.46
CA ASP A 43 -14.92 -33.38 27.65
C ASP A 43 -16.31 -32.73 27.63
N ALA A 44 -16.67 -32.09 26.51
CA ALA A 44 -17.96 -31.45 26.36
C ALA A 44 -19.10 -32.48 26.28
N SER A 45 -20.21 -32.19 26.96
CA SER A 45 -21.43 -33.05 26.95
C SER A 45 -22.46 -32.63 25.88
N GLY A 46 -22.12 -31.64 25.02
CA GLY A 46 -23.02 -31.13 23.98
C GLY A 46 -23.06 -32.00 22.71
N SER A 47 -23.98 -31.66 21.80
CA SER A 47 -24.10 -32.31 20.50
C SER A 47 -23.06 -31.75 19.52
N ASN A 48 -22.26 -32.62 18.90
CA ASN A 48 -21.34 -32.26 17.84
C ASN A 48 -22.07 -31.64 16.64
N ASP A 49 -23.30 -32.08 16.34
CA ASP A 49 -24.10 -31.56 15.25
C ASP A 49 -24.49 -30.10 15.47
N GLU A 50 -24.82 -29.73 16.72
CA GLU A 50 -25.17 -28.36 17.07
C GLU A 50 -23.97 -27.42 16.86
N ALA A 51 -22.79 -27.80 17.34
CA ALA A 51 -21.54 -27.08 17.14
C ALA A 51 -21.18 -26.95 15.64
N PHE A 52 -21.36 -28.03 14.87
CA PHE A 52 -21.15 -28.04 13.44
C PHE A 52 -22.08 -27.05 12.71
N PHE A 53 -23.37 -27.04 13.00
CA PHE A 53 -24.31 -26.11 12.38
C PHE A 53 -24.06 -24.65 12.76
N GLN A 54 -23.55 -24.38 13.96
CA GLN A 54 -23.09 -23.05 14.35
C GLN A 54 -21.91 -22.61 13.49
N ALA A 55 -20.90 -23.48 13.32
CA ALA A 55 -19.75 -23.24 12.46
C ALA A 55 -20.16 -22.95 11.00
N VAL A 56 -21.07 -23.77 10.45
CA VAL A 56 -21.63 -23.59 9.09
C VAL A 56 -22.34 -22.26 8.95
N SER A 57 -23.12 -21.86 9.94
CA SER A 57 -23.83 -20.57 9.89
C SER A 57 -22.86 -19.38 9.87
N VAL A 58 -21.80 -19.41 10.69
CA VAL A 58 -20.77 -18.37 10.70
C VAL A 58 -19.97 -18.35 9.40
N ALA A 59 -19.57 -19.52 8.90
CA ALA A 59 -18.88 -19.64 7.62
C ALA A 59 -19.71 -19.08 6.45
N GLY A 60 -21.03 -19.39 6.43
CA GLY A 60 -21.98 -18.86 5.46
C GLY A 60 -22.05 -17.33 5.48
N MET A 61 -22.21 -16.71 6.66
CA MET A 61 -22.21 -15.25 6.79
C MET A 61 -20.89 -14.60 6.29
N ILE A 62 -19.76 -15.22 6.58
CA ILE A 62 -18.46 -14.72 6.12
C ILE A 62 -18.38 -14.81 4.60
N LEU A 63 -18.81 -15.91 4.01
CA LEU A 63 -18.81 -16.13 2.57
C LEU A 63 -19.71 -15.11 1.84
N GLU A 64 -20.93 -14.93 2.31
CA GLU A 64 -21.89 -13.94 1.76
C GLU A 64 -21.33 -12.53 1.80
N ASN A 65 -20.77 -12.10 2.95
CA ASN A 65 -20.14 -10.79 3.07
C ASN A 65 -18.90 -10.63 2.17
N LYS A 66 -18.14 -11.69 1.94
CA LYS A 66 -17.02 -11.69 1.02
C LYS A 66 -17.49 -11.50 -0.42
N PHE A 67 -18.52 -12.24 -0.86
CA PHE A 67 -19.11 -12.09 -2.19
C PHE A 67 -19.65 -10.67 -2.41
N GLU A 68 -20.44 -10.16 -1.46
CA GLU A 68 -20.98 -8.80 -1.58
C GLU A 68 -19.88 -7.74 -1.68
N ARG A 69 -18.78 -7.90 -0.95
CA ARG A 69 -17.62 -7.02 -1.06
C ARG A 69 -16.97 -7.07 -2.45
N TYR A 70 -16.83 -8.27 -3.03
CA TYR A 70 -16.28 -8.40 -4.39
C TYR A 70 -17.21 -7.74 -5.42
N LEU A 71 -18.50 -8.01 -5.37
CA LEU A 71 -19.48 -7.37 -6.23
C LEU A 71 -19.53 -5.85 -6.03
N GLY A 72 -19.39 -5.39 -4.80
CA GLY A 72 -19.31 -3.97 -4.47
C GLY A 72 -18.10 -3.29 -5.09
N ASN A 73 -16.95 -3.95 -5.10
CA ASN A 73 -15.74 -3.44 -5.77
C ASN A 73 -15.93 -3.35 -7.28
N GLU A 74 -16.53 -4.36 -7.90
CA GLU A 74 -16.84 -4.33 -9.35
C GLU A 74 -17.82 -3.20 -9.72
N ARG A 75 -18.83 -2.95 -8.88
CA ARG A 75 -19.72 -1.80 -9.06
C ARG A 75 -18.96 -0.47 -8.92
N ALA A 76 -18.04 -0.39 -7.96
CA ALA A 76 -17.21 0.78 -7.75
C ALA A 76 -16.26 1.02 -8.94
N ASP A 77 -15.59 -0.01 -9.44
CA ASP A 77 -14.70 0.08 -10.59
C ASP A 77 -15.44 0.59 -11.84
N ARG A 78 -16.62 0.05 -12.14
CA ARG A 78 -17.47 0.56 -13.24
C ARG A 78 -17.88 2.02 -13.04
N ARG A 79 -18.26 2.39 -11.81
CA ARG A 79 -18.66 3.76 -11.50
C ARG A 79 -17.49 4.75 -11.67
N VAL A 80 -16.30 4.36 -11.24
CA VAL A 80 -15.08 5.16 -11.41
C VAL A 80 -14.74 5.32 -12.88
N GLU A 81 -14.89 4.27 -13.71
CA GLU A 81 -14.66 4.33 -15.16
C GLU A 81 -15.56 5.35 -15.83
N GLU A 82 -16.89 5.32 -15.57
CA GLU A 82 -17.84 6.29 -16.09
C GLU A 82 -17.44 7.74 -15.74
N ILE A 83 -16.96 7.97 -14.51
CA ILE A 83 -16.54 9.29 -14.05
C ILE A 83 -15.23 9.72 -14.73
N LEU A 84 -14.27 8.81 -14.91
CA LEU A 84 -13.03 9.06 -15.63
C LEU A 84 -13.29 9.42 -17.09
N GLU A 85 -14.12 8.67 -17.78
CA GLU A 85 -14.51 9.01 -19.16
C GLU A 85 -15.18 10.39 -19.28
N ALA A 86 -16.01 10.76 -18.32
CA ALA A 86 -16.60 12.09 -18.27
C ALA A 86 -15.54 13.19 -18.01
N HIS A 87 -14.59 12.92 -17.11
CA HIS A 87 -13.49 13.81 -16.81
C HIS A 87 -12.58 14.01 -18.04
N GLU A 88 -12.22 12.95 -18.75
CA GLU A 88 -11.41 13.00 -19.96
C GLU A 88 -12.13 13.78 -21.09
N ARG A 89 -13.43 13.57 -21.27
CA ARG A 89 -14.23 14.35 -22.24
C ARG A 89 -14.19 15.85 -21.92
N ALA A 90 -14.33 16.23 -20.64
CA ALA A 90 -14.26 17.62 -20.21
C ALA A 90 -12.88 18.25 -20.43
N LEU A 91 -11.81 17.47 -20.32
CA LEU A 91 -10.45 17.91 -20.67
C LEU A 91 -10.29 18.12 -22.18
N GLN A 92 -10.77 17.20 -23.00
CA GLN A 92 -10.68 17.27 -24.45
C GLN A 92 -11.49 18.43 -25.04
N SER A 93 -12.61 18.78 -24.41
CA SER A 93 -13.44 19.95 -24.80
C SER A 93 -12.84 21.30 -24.38
N GLY A 94 -11.80 21.30 -23.56
CA GLY A 94 -11.19 22.52 -23.02
C GLY A 94 -11.97 23.13 -21.86
N GLU A 95 -12.94 22.44 -21.31
CA GLU A 95 -13.71 22.88 -20.13
C GLU A 95 -12.88 22.86 -18.84
N LYS A 96 -11.74 22.14 -18.82
CA LYS A 96 -10.85 22.01 -17.68
C LYS A 96 -9.43 22.44 -18.01
N THR A 97 -8.78 23.03 -17.03
CA THR A 97 -7.38 23.43 -17.08
C THR A 97 -6.45 22.23 -16.82
N GLU A 98 -5.14 22.39 -17.07
CA GLU A 98 -4.11 21.37 -16.79
C GLU A 98 -4.06 20.99 -15.31
N ASN A 99 -4.26 21.94 -14.40
CA ASN A 99 -4.31 21.64 -12.96
C ASN A 99 -5.58 20.87 -12.59
N GLU A 100 -6.73 21.22 -13.16
CA GLU A 100 -7.98 20.51 -12.96
C GLU A 100 -7.96 19.10 -13.56
N ALA A 101 -7.07 18.82 -14.51
CA ALA A 101 -6.81 17.50 -15.03
C ALA A 101 -6.30 16.51 -13.93
N LYS A 102 -5.62 17.05 -12.94
CA LYS A 102 -5.07 16.26 -11.80
C LYS A 102 -6.03 16.14 -10.61
N ILE A 103 -7.25 16.71 -10.72
CA ILE A 103 -8.25 16.75 -9.66
C ILE A 103 -9.53 16.06 -10.15
N LEU A 104 -9.89 14.94 -9.54
CA LEU A 104 -11.13 14.22 -9.83
C LEU A 104 -12.18 14.54 -8.77
N ILE A 105 -13.34 15.04 -9.20
CA ILE A 105 -14.48 15.28 -8.31
C ILE A 105 -15.46 14.12 -8.47
N LEU A 106 -15.70 13.41 -7.37
CA LEU A 106 -16.68 12.34 -7.30
C LEU A 106 -18.00 12.86 -6.75
N PRO A 107 -19.15 12.48 -7.32
CA PRO A 107 -20.47 12.89 -6.79
C PRO A 107 -20.79 12.24 -5.44
N GLU A 108 -20.12 11.16 -5.10
CA GLU A 108 -20.23 10.38 -3.88
C GLU A 108 -18.92 9.67 -3.57
N PHE A 109 -18.74 9.17 -2.35
CA PHE A 109 -17.58 8.34 -2.05
C PHE A 109 -17.65 7.01 -2.80
N VAL A 110 -16.65 6.77 -3.65
CA VAL A 110 -16.45 5.50 -4.35
C VAL A 110 -15.01 5.04 -4.11
N PRO A 111 -14.76 3.77 -3.73
CA PRO A 111 -13.41 3.23 -3.68
C PRO A 111 -12.75 3.31 -5.07
N CYS A 112 -11.73 4.14 -5.24
CA CYS A 112 -11.14 4.43 -6.54
C CYS A 112 -9.61 4.31 -6.59
N GLN A 113 -8.96 4.14 -5.44
CA GLN A 113 -7.50 4.23 -5.31
C GLN A 113 -6.75 3.30 -6.28
N LYS A 114 -7.23 2.07 -6.48
CA LYS A 114 -6.61 1.10 -7.38
C LYS A 114 -6.67 1.57 -8.83
N ARG A 115 -7.85 2.03 -9.28
CA ARG A 115 -8.04 2.52 -10.67
C ARG A 115 -7.28 3.80 -10.95
N LEU A 116 -7.15 4.68 -9.96
CA LEU A 116 -6.49 5.97 -10.11
C LEU A 116 -4.96 5.88 -9.98
N SER A 117 -4.40 4.78 -9.48
CA SER A 117 -2.94 4.65 -9.34
C SER A 117 -2.20 4.79 -10.68
N GLU A 118 -2.79 4.31 -11.77
CA GLU A 118 -2.25 4.31 -13.13
C GLU A 118 -2.55 5.62 -13.92
N THR A 119 -3.30 6.57 -13.33
CA THR A 119 -3.67 7.85 -13.98
C THR A 119 -2.81 8.98 -13.47
N GLU A 120 -2.91 10.17 -14.08
CA GLU A 120 -2.26 11.40 -13.61
C GLU A 120 -3.04 12.13 -12.50
N ILE A 121 -4.21 11.61 -12.09
CA ILE A 121 -5.02 12.21 -11.04
C ILE A 121 -4.27 12.14 -9.70
N ALA A 122 -4.01 13.32 -9.13
CA ALA A 122 -3.29 13.51 -7.88
C ALA A 122 -4.22 13.61 -6.66
N PHE A 123 -5.40 14.18 -6.85
CA PHE A 123 -6.39 14.37 -5.79
C PHE A 123 -7.77 13.88 -6.19
N VAL A 124 -8.50 13.35 -5.21
CA VAL A 124 -9.92 13.04 -5.32
C VAL A 124 -10.69 13.86 -4.29
N ILE A 125 -11.77 14.52 -4.74
CA ILE A 125 -12.69 15.27 -3.88
C ILE A 125 -14.04 14.56 -3.90
N PHE A 126 -14.65 14.36 -2.75
CA PHE A 126 -15.99 13.78 -2.62
C PHE A 126 -16.74 14.35 -1.42
N PRO A 127 -18.09 14.35 -1.45
CA PRO A 127 -18.91 14.82 -0.34
C PRO A 127 -18.67 13.99 0.93
N SER A 128 -18.56 14.67 2.06
CA SER A 128 -18.42 14.02 3.36
C SER A 128 -19.82 13.70 3.97
N ASN A 129 -19.96 12.54 4.58
CA ASN A 129 -21.17 12.17 5.34
C ASN A 129 -21.42 13.08 6.55
N ARG A 130 -20.44 13.90 6.94
CA ARG A 130 -20.53 14.87 8.04
C ARG A 130 -20.79 16.30 7.56
N GLY A 131 -21.05 16.48 6.27
CA GLY A 131 -21.14 17.75 5.60
C GLY A 131 -19.79 18.23 5.04
N GLY A 132 -19.84 19.11 4.02
CA GLY A 132 -18.66 19.54 3.31
C GLY A 132 -18.05 18.48 2.42
N TYR A 133 -16.74 18.60 2.19
CA TYR A 133 -15.99 17.76 1.25
C TYR A 133 -14.74 17.18 1.89
N CYS A 134 -14.41 15.98 1.46
CA CYS A 134 -13.16 15.28 1.74
C CYS A 134 -12.25 15.36 0.53
N ILE A 135 -10.98 15.58 0.75
CA ILE A 135 -9.92 15.60 -0.26
C ILE A 135 -8.92 14.50 0.11
N GLN A 136 -8.65 13.58 -0.82
CA GLN A 136 -7.69 12.50 -0.63
C GLN A 136 -6.62 12.54 -1.71
N PRO A 137 -5.33 12.69 -1.35
CA PRO A 137 -4.24 12.54 -2.29
C PRO A 137 -4.12 11.09 -2.75
N GLN A 138 -3.83 10.90 -4.04
CA GLN A 138 -3.71 9.60 -4.66
C GLN A 138 -2.26 9.12 -4.63
N LYS A 139 -2.06 7.83 -4.37
CA LYS A 139 -0.74 7.23 -4.34
C LYS A 139 -0.23 6.96 -5.76
N LYS A 140 1.07 7.02 -5.93
CA LYS A 140 1.76 6.48 -7.10
C LYS A 140 1.58 4.97 -7.15
N GLU A 141 1.60 4.43 -8.35
CA GLU A 141 1.55 3.00 -8.56
C GLU A 141 2.75 2.30 -7.88
N TYR A 142 2.48 1.20 -7.18
CA TYR A 142 3.47 0.42 -6.44
C TYR A 142 4.37 1.25 -5.49
N SER A 143 3.86 2.35 -4.95
CA SER A 143 4.61 3.23 -4.06
C SER A 143 3.82 3.54 -2.77
N LEU A 144 4.53 3.90 -1.71
CA LEU A 144 3.94 4.44 -0.48
C LEU A 144 3.68 5.95 -0.59
N ASN A 145 4.26 6.60 -1.59
CA ASN A 145 4.20 8.03 -1.78
C ASN A 145 2.95 8.45 -2.54
N TYR A 146 2.51 9.68 -2.29
CA TYR A 146 1.45 10.32 -3.06
C TYR A 146 2.02 10.93 -4.35
N LYS A 147 1.18 11.06 -5.37
CA LYS A 147 1.50 11.80 -6.60
C LYS A 147 1.70 13.29 -6.32
N CYS A 148 0.93 13.81 -5.37
CA CYS A 148 1.07 15.12 -4.77
C CYS A 148 0.68 15.04 -3.30
N SER A 149 1.40 15.71 -2.41
CA SER A 149 1.10 15.78 -0.99
C SER A 149 0.56 17.17 -0.63
N PHE A 150 -0.21 17.27 0.44
CA PHE A 150 -0.51 18.57 1.03
C PHE A 150 0.78 19.22 1.57
N PRO A 151 0.87 20.56 1.59
CA PRO A 151 1.95 21.28 2.25
C PRO A 151 2.17 20.80 3.68
N SER A 152 3.43 20.66 4.09
CA SER A 152 3.80 20.12 5.41
C SER A 152 3.24 20.94 6.57
N GLU A 153 3.11 22.24 6.36
CA GLU A 153 2.60 23.25 7.29
C GLU A 153 1.13 23.01 7.64
N TRP A 154 0.37 22.36 6.75
CA TRP A 154 -1.05 22.06 6.98
C TRP A 154 -1.28 20.83 7.83
N LEU A 155 -0.28 19.95 7.93
CA LEU A 155 -0.43 18.64 8.52
C LEU A 155 -0.69 18.70 10.05
N GLY A 156 -1.84 18.20 10.46
CA GLY A 156 -2.26 18.17 11.85
C GLY A 156 -2.99 19.41 12.33
N LEU A 157 -3.18 20.43 11.46
CA LEU A 157 -3.94 21.61 11.78
C LEU A 157 -5.44 21.41 11.63
N GLU A 158 -6.21 22.18 12.36
CA GLU A 158 -7.67 22.12 12.41
C GLU A 158 -8.29 23.53 12.44
N ASN A 159 -9.49 23.66 11.89
CA ASN A 159 -10.34 24.83 11.99
C ASN A 159 -9.59 26.17 11.76
N GLU A 160 -9.63 27.08 12.70
CA GLU A 160 -9.07 28.43 12.59
C GLU A 160 -7.56 28.44 12.26
N GLU A 161 -6.79 27.50 12.82
CA GLU A 161 -5.37 27.39 12.54
C GLU A 161 -5.13 26.98 11.08
N LEU A 162 -5.89 26.00 10.60
CA LEU A 162 -5.81 25.55 9.21
C LEU A 162 -6.30 26.62 8.25
N GLN A 163 -7.39 27.32 8.57
CA GLN A 163 -7.92 28.41 7.76
C GLN A 163 -6.92 29.56 7.62
N LYS A 164 -6.25 29.91 8.72
CA LYS A 164 -5.21 30.95 8.70
C LYS A 164 -4.00 30.54 7.86
N GLU A 165 -3.57 29.30 7.97
CA GLU A 165 -2.41 28.79 7.25
C GLU A 165 -2.68 28.61 5.75
N THR A 166 -3.84 28.07 5.42
CA THR A 166 -4.25 27.81 4.03
C THR A 166 -4.84 29.03 3.31
N GLY A 167 -5.37 30.01 4.04
CA GLY A 167 -6.21 31.08 3.49
C GLY A 167 -7.61 30.62 3.03
N LEU A 168 -8.00 29.37 3.32
CA LEU A 168 -9.29 28.79 2.93
C LEU A 168 -10.30 28.92 4.08
N VAL A 169 -11.37 29.66 3.87
CA VAL A 169 -12.33 30.05 4.92
C VAL A 169 -13.08 28.85 5.51
N SER A 170 -13.28 27.82 4.72
CA SER A 170 -14.02 26.62 5.13
C SER A 170 -13.13 25.40 5.43
N ALA A 171 -11.80 25.57 5.49
CA ALA A 171 -10.90 24.47 5.83
C ALA A 171 -11.18 23.97 7.26
N GLY A 172 -11.42 22.68 7.41
CA GLY A 172 -11.84 22.08 8.67
C GLY A 172 -10.75 21.30 9.37
N PHE A 173 -10.08 20.38 8.67
CA PHE A 173 -9.12 19.46 9.24
C PHE A 173 -8.14 18.95 8.20
N CYS A 174 -6.85 18.93 8.51
CA CYS A 174 -5.83 18.22 7.75
C CYS A 174 -5.18 17.15 8.59
N HIS A 175 -5.33 15.89 8.18
CA HIS A 175 -4.77 14.78 8.94
C HIS A 175 -3.24 14.84 8.99
N LYS A 176 -2.64 14.59 10.17
CA LYS A 176 -1.19 14.59 10.39
C LYS A 176 -0.41 13.70 9.42
N GLY A 177 -1.01 12.61 8.96
CA GLY A 177 -0.42 11.70 7.95
C GLY A 177 -0.63 12.16 6.50
N GLY A 178 -1.27 13.31 6.25
CA GLY A 178 -1.48 13.89 4.92
C GLY A 178 -2.39 13.08 3.99
N PHE A 179 -3.21 12.17 4.50
CA PHE A 179 -4.08 11.34 3.66
C PHE A 179 -5.50 11.87 3.50
N LEU A 180 -5.86 12.91 4.24
CA LEU A 180 -7.19 13.50 4.23
C LEU A 180 -7.12 14.97 4.63
N LEU A 181 -7.81 15.82 3.85
CA LEU A 181 -8.13 17.19 4.20
C LEU A 181 -9.65 17.37 4.03
N THR A 182 -10.28 18.20 4.87
CA THR A 182 -11.72 18.49 4.80
C THR A 182 -11.96 19.98 4.65
N THR A 183 -13.00 20.33 3.86
CA THR A 183 -13.46 21.71 3.67
C THR A 183 -14.98 21.77 3.72
N GLY A 184 -15.55 22.93 4.02
CA GLY A 184 -17.00 23.14 4.02
C GLY A 184 -17.58 23.31 2.63
N THR A 185 -16.77 23.77 1.66
CA THR A 185 -17.21 24.06 0.29
C THR A 185 -16.37 23.35 -0.75
N LEU A 186 -16.97 23.05 -1.91
CA LEU A 186 -16.24 22.47 -3.04
C LEU A 186 -15.20 23.43 -3.60
N GLU A 187 -15.48 24.72 -3.58
CA GLU A 187 -14.56 25.76 -4.07
C GLU A 187 -13.24 25.73 -3.26
N ASP A 188 -13.33 25.72 -1.93
CA ASP A 188 -12.15 25.62 -1.08
C ASP A 188 -11.45 24.26 -1.23
N ALA A 189 -12.20 23.18 -1.50
CA ALA A 189 -11.60 21.86 -1.77
C ALA A 189 -10.75 21.87 -3.05
N VAL A 190 -11.25 22.47 -4.13
CA VAL A 190 -10.49 22.61 -5.38
C VAL A 190 -9.28 23.53 -5.18
N LYS A 191 -9.44 24.68 -4.52
CA LYS A 191 -8.32 25.58 -4.19
C LYS A 191 -7.23 24.91 -3.36
N ALA A 192 -7.60 24.08 -2.38
CA ALA A 192 -6.64 23.31 -1.59
C ALA A 192 -5.79 22.38 -2.48
N CYS A 193 -6.40 21.73 -3.45
CA CYS A 193 -5.68 20.90 -4.41
C CYS A 193 -4.76 21.73 -5.30
N GLU A 194 -5.22 22.88 -5.81
CA GLU A 194 -4.44 23.77 -6.67
C GLU A 194 -3.21 24.32 -5.95
N ILE A 195 -3.37 24.79 -4.71
CA ILE A 195 -2.25 25.25 -3.87
C ILE A 195 -1.25 24.12 -3.68
N SER A 196 -1.75 22.92 -3.32
CA SER A 196 -0.91 21.75 -3.12
C SER A 196 -0.14 21.39 -4.40
N LEU A 197 -0.78 21.43 -5.57
CA LEU A 197 -0.12 21.16 -6.86
C LEU A 197 0.93 22.21 -7.22
N ALA A 198 0.67 23.49 -6.90
CA ALA A 198 1.60 24.58 -7.18
C ALA A 198 2.84 24.55 -6.27
N GLU A 199 2.68 24.16 -5.02
CA GLU A 199 3.76 24.13 -4.02
C GLU A 199 4.53 22.82 -4.00
N TYR A 200 3.91 21.72 -4.48
CA TYR A 200 4.52 20.40 -4.44
C TYR A 200 5.84 20.35 -5.20
N ARG A 201 6.85 19.93 -4.51
CA ARG A 201 8.16 19.59 -5.10
C ARG A 201 8.46 18.15 -4.79
N GLU A 202 8.65 17.38 -5.82
CA GLU A 202 9.02 15.97 -5.69
C GLU A 202 10.49 15.87 -5.27
N GLU A 203 10.72 15.34 -4.08
CA GLU A 203 12.05 14.94 -3.61
C GLU A 203 12.07 13.40 -3.47
N PRO A 204 12.28 12.67 -4.56
CA PRO A 204 12.31 11.22 -4.48
C PRO A 204 13.47 10.76 -3.58
N VAL A 205 13.22 9.74 -2.78
CA VAL A 205 14.23 9.13 -1.91
C VAL A 205 14.50 7.72 -2.37
N LEU A 206 15.76 7.38 -2.55
CA LEU A 206 16.24 6.02 -2.74
C LEU A 206 16.98 5.55 -1.50
N VAL A 207 16.73 4.34 -1.07
CA VAL A 207 17.53 3.72 -0.01
C VAL A 207 18.51 2.73 -0.65
N ASN A 208 19.80 2.97 -0.43
CA ASN A 208 20.86 2.03 -0.78
C ASN A 208 21.18 1.18 0.45
N PHE A 209 20.71 -0.06 0.47
CA PHE A 209 20.84 -0.98 1.60
C PHE A 209 21.92 -2.01 1.29
N GLY A 210 23.10 -1.84 1.87
CA GLY A 210 24.24 -2.73 1.74
C GLY A 210 25.01 -2.66 0.41
N GLY A 211 24.72 -1.67 -0.48
CA GLY A 211 25.28 -1.63 -1.82
C GLY A 211 26.55 -0.77 -2.01
N GLY A 212 26.94 0.00 -1.00
CA GLY A 212 28.11 0.87 -1.05
C GLY A 212 28.07 1.93 -2.16
N ALA A 213 29.17 2.66 -2.36
CA ALA A 213 29.28 3.77 -3.31
C ALA A 213 29.15 3.37 -4.80
N ALA A 214 29.38 2.10 -5.15
CA ALA A 214 29.19 1.63 -6.52
C ALA A 214 27.72 1.59 -6.91
N ALA A 215 26.84 1.28 -5.97
CA ALA A 215 25.40 1.28 -6.16
C ALA A 215 24.87 2.70 -6.41
N ASP A 216 25.38 3.72 -5.74
CA ASP A 216 24.93 5.11 -5.90
C ASP A 216 25.09 5.64 -7.30
N LYS A 217 26.23 5.33 -7.94
CA LYS A 217 26.48 5.74 -9.32
C LYS A 217 25.48 5.15 -10.32
N LEU A 218 24.97 3.96 -10.02
CA LEU A 218 23.97 3.29 -10.83
C LEU A 218 22.58 3.84 -10.52
N LEU A 219 22.25 4.01 -9.24
CA LEU A 219 20.97 4.56 -8.79
C LEU A 219 20.74 5.97 -9.33
N GLY A 220 21.77 6.82 -9.34
CA GLY A 220 21.70 8.18 -9.92
C GLY A 220 21.48 8.22 -11.44
N LYS A 221 21.52 7.07 -12.13
CA LYS A 221 21.22 6.98 -13.58
C LYS A 221 19.81 6.48 -13.86
N LEU A 222 19.03 6.13 -12.84
CA LEU A 222 17.67 5.64 -13.04
C LEU A 222 16.78 6.73 -13.66
N PRO A 223 16.04 6.42 -14.74
CA PRO A 223 15.12 7.36 -15.36
C PRO A 223 14.10 7.89 -14.33
N GLY A 224 13.91 9.22 -14.31
CA GLY A 224 13.00 9.88 -13.37
C GLY A 224 13.48 10.00 -11.92
N LEU A 225 14.64 9.43 -11.57
CA LEU A 225 15.16 9.44 -10.20
C LEU A 225 16.55 10.07 -10.08
N GLN A 226 16.99 10.83 -11.10
CA GLN A 226 18.32 11.45 -11.14
C GLN A 226 18.54 12.48 -10.04
N THR A 227 17.46 13.10 -9.55
CA THR A 227 17.47 14.08 -8.45
C THR A 227 17.17 13.46 -7.09
N ALA A 228 17.02 12.13 -7.02
CA ALA A 228 16.69 11.44 -5.80
C ALA A 228 17.78 11.58 -4.74
N ARG A 229 17.39 11.84 -3.52
CA ARG A 229 18.27 11.76 -2.37
C ARG A 229 18.54 10.29 -2.04
N ILE A 230 19.79 9.88 -2.05
CA ILE A 230 20.20 8.52 -1.69
C ILE A 230 20.51 8.45 -0.21
N ILE A 231 19.81 7.59 0.51
CA ILE A 231 20.03 7.27 1.91
C ILE A 231 20.79 5.96 1.99
N HIS A 232 21.95 5.98 2.62
CA HIS A 232 22.75 4.78 2.87
C HIS A 232 22.30 4.12 4.15
N MET A 233 22.11 2.82 4.09
CA MET A 233 21.84 1.99 5.26
C MET A 233 22.63 0.68 5.14
N ASP A 234 23.29 0.32 6.20
CA ASP A 234 23.99 -0.95 6.30
C ASP A 234 23.11 -2.00 6.98
N TYR A 235 23.43 -3.26 6.72
CA TYR A 235 22.85 -4.35 7.51
C TYR A 235 23.23 -4.17 8.97
N ALA A 236 22.28 -4.36 9.87
CA ALA A 236 22.62 -4.49 11.28
C ALA A 236 23.68 -5.60 11.41
N GLU A 237 24.75 -5.30 12.13
CA GLU A 237 25.76 -6.31 12.42
C GLU A 237 25.07 -7.55 12.97
N LEU A 238 25.34 -8.67 12.31
CA LEU A 238 24.94 -9.95 12.88
C LEU A 238 25.71 -10.11 14.18
N PRO A 239 25.08 -10.57 15.28
CA PRO A 239 25.85 -10.88 16.48
C PRO A 239 26.97 -11.85 16.10
N GLU A 240 28.10 -11.79 16.83
CA GLU A 240 29.13 -12.82 16.70
C GLU A 240 28.46 -14.19 16.80
N LEU A 241 28.42 -14.87 15.67
CA LEU A 241 27.75 -16.15 15.56
C LEU A 241 28.77 -17.20 15.98
N GLU A 242 28.61 -17.72 17.18
CA GLU A 242 29.36 -18.89 17.58
C GLU A 242 29.00 -20.06 16.68
N LEU A 243 30.00 -20.61 16.01
CA LEU A 243 29.87 -21.84 15.22
C LEU A 243 29.57 -22.97 16.19
N GLN A 244 28.37 -23.50 16.16
CA GLN A 244 27.94 -24.63 16.97
C GLN A 244 27.76 -25.89 16.11
N GLY A 245 28.14 -27.01 16.63
CA GLY A 245 27.96 -28.31 15.97
C GLY A 245 29.13 -28.81 15.12
N ILE A 246 29.04 -30.02 14.66
CA ILE A 246 30.09 -30.76 13.92
C ILE A 246 30.37 -30.15 12.55
N TYR A 247 29.40 -29.45 11.99
CA TYR A 247 29.46 -28.82 10.64
C TYR A 247 29.60 -27.31 10.69
N GLY A 248 29.82 -26.69 11.85
CA GLY A 248 29.93 -25.23 11.97
C GLY A 248 28.61 -24.52 11.68
N GLU A 249 27.50 -25.10 12.07
CA GLU A 249 26.19 -24.45 11.88
C GLU A 249 26.06 -23.19 12.71
N VAL A 250 25.63 -22.13 12.03
CA VAL A 250 25.31 -20.86 12.67
C VAL A 250 23.85 -20.89 13.06
N VAL A 251 23.58 -20.98 14.36
CA VAL A 251 22.21 -20.99 14.88
C VAL A 251 21.86 -19.63 15.43
N MET A 252 20.95 -18.93 14.74
CA MET A 252 20.33 -17.73 15.26
C MET A 252 18.91 -18.04 15.72
N GLU A 253 18.52 -17.52 16.88
CA GLU A 253 17.16 -17.71 17.36
C GLU A 253 16.15 -17.05 16.41
N LYS A 254 15.19 -17.83 15.91
CA LYS A 254 14.22 -17.43 14.89
C LYS A 254 13.46 -16.14 15.27
N GLN A 255 13.19 -15.93 16.56
CA GLN A 255 12.47 -14.75 17.05
C GLN A 255 13.34 -13.49 16.98
N GLU A 256 14.60 -13.59 17.35
CA GLU A 256 15.54 -12.47 17.29
C GLU A 256 15.79 -12.05 15.84
N TRP A 257 15.97 -13.00 14.93
CA TRP A 257 16.10 -12.74 13.51
C TRP A 257 14.90 -11.98 12.94
N LYS A 258 13.68 -12.46 13.22
CA LYS A 258 12.43 -11.78 12.79
C LYS A 258 12.31 -10.38 13.35
N LYS A 259 12.70 -10.16 14.61
CA LYS A 259 12.69 -8.84 15.24
C LYS A 259 13.63 -7.88 14.52
N ARG A 260 14.86 -8.27 14.24
CA ARG A 260 15.86 -7.46 13.52
C ARG A 260 15.40 -7.07 12.12
N ILE A 261 14.91 -8.03 11.35
CA ILE A 261 14.35 -7.74 10.01
C ILE A 261 13.21 -6.73 10.10
N LYS A 262 12.31 -6.90 11.06
CA LYS A 262 11.20 -5.98 11.27
C LYS A 262 11.67 -4.57 11.62
N GLU A 263 12.70 -4.44 12.46
CA GLU A 263 13.29 -3.16 12.84
C GLU A 263 13.99 -2.49 11.65
N GLN A 264 14.78 -3.23 10.88
CA GLN A 264 15.43 -2.73 9.67
C GLN A 264 14.42 -2.23 8.64
N VAL A 265 13.40 -3.02 8.34
CA VAL A 265 12.33 -2.62 7.42
C VAL A 265 11.57 -1.40 7.93
N LYS A 266 11.29 -1.32 9.24
CA LYS A 266 10.66 -0.15 9.85
C LYS A 266 11.52 1.11 9.69
N GLU A 267 12.84 0.98 9.82
CA GLU A 267 13.78 2.09 9.65
C GLU A 267 13.81 2.57 8.19
N ILE A 268 13.89 1.64 7.24
CA ILE A 268 13.81 1.95 5.80
C ILE A 268 12.52 2.72 5.47
N LEU A 269 11.38 2.26 5.98
CA LEU A 269 10.07 2.84 5.70
C LEU A 269 9.86 4.25 6.27
N LYS A 270 10.66 4.69 7.24
CA LYS A 270 10.61 6.07 7.74
C LYS A 270 10.93 7.09 6.66
N TYR A 271 11.78 6.72 5.72
CA TYR A 271 12.18 7.59 4.61
C TYR A 271 11.18 7.62 3.46
N LYS A 272 10.12 6.80 3.51
CA LYS A 272 9.13 6.65 2.43
C LYS A 272 9.81 6.52 1.05
N PRO A 273 10.74 5.56 0.86
CA PRO A 273 11.54 5.51 -0.36
C PRO A 273 10.69 5.18 -1.60
N GLU A 274 11.04 5.78 -2.74
CA GLU A 274 10.52 5.40 -4.05
C GLU A 274 10.96 3.99 -4.45
N ALA A 275 12.20 3.64 -4.09
CA ALA A 275 12.70 2.29 -4.22
C ALA A 275 13.82 2.01 -3.21
N VAL A 276 14.03 0.74 -2.91
CA VAL A 276 15.12 0.27 -2.05
C VAL A 276 16.03 -0.63 -2.86
N CYS A 277 17.28 -0.24 -3.02
CA CYS A 277 18.31 -1.09 -3.62
C CYS A 277 18.91 -1.99 -2.53
N VAL A 278 18.67 -3.28 -2.61
CA VAL A 278 19.11 -4.27 -1.62
C VAL A 278 20.24 -5.10 -2.20
N ASN A 279 21.42 -5.04 -1.57
CA ASN A 279 22.59 -5.79 -1.99
C ASN A 279 23.21 -6.50 -0.80
N GLY A 280 23.76 -7.69 -1.02
CA GLY A 280 24.37 -8.52 0.01
C GLY A 280 24.17 -10.00 -0.26
N ASN A 281 24.50 -10.83 0.72
CA ASN A 281 24.27 -12.26 0.58
C ASN A 281 22.77 -12.60 0.71
N VAL A 282 22.36 -13.70 0.12
CA VAL A 282 20.97 -14.16 0.02
C VAL A 282 20.29 -14.31 1.39
N PHE A 283 21.03 -14.75 2.41
CA PHE A 283 20.47 -14.98 3.74
C PHE A 283 20.09 -13.68 4.45
N SER A 284 20.86 -12.62 4.21
CA SER A 284 20.60 -11.29 4.77
C SER A 284 19.56 -10.51 3.95
N THR A 285 19.62 -10.64 2.62
CA THR A 285 18.79 -9.84 1.71
C THR A 285 17.37 -10.38 1.56
N TYR A 286 17.20 -11.69 1.40
CA TYR A 286 15.88 -12.28 1.12
C TYR A 286 14.78 -11.90 2.10
N PRO A 287 14.98 -11.95 3.42
CA PRO A 287 13.92 -11.58 4.38
C PRO A 287 13.54 -10.11 4.29
N VAL A 288 14.51 -9.21 4.03
CA VAL A 288 14.26 -7.77 3.87
C VAL A 288 13.49 -7.52 2.59
N VAL A 289 13.92 -8.11 1.47
CA VAL A 289 13.23 -8.04 0.17
C VAL A 289 11.79 -8.52 0.31
N HIS A 290 11.56 -9.69 0.92
CA HIS A 290 10.23 -10.24 1.14
C HIS A 290 9.35 -9.30 1.97
N ALA A 291 9.89 -8.72 3.05
CA ALA A 291 9.13 -7.81 3.92
C ALA A 291 8.81 -6.48 3.23
N LEU A 292 9.74 -5.92 2.42
CA LEU A 292 9.51 -4.70 1.64
C LEU A 292 8.46 -4.92 0.55
N ARG A 293 8.51 -6.05 -0.17
CA ARG A 293 7.53 -6.42 -1.19
C ARG A 293 6.12 -6.53 -0.62
N LYS A 294 5.95 -7.14 0.56
CA LYS A 294 4.66 -7.16 1.28
C LYS A 294 4.12 -5.78 1.63
N LYS A 295 4.97 -4.76 1.62
CA LYS A 295 4.62 -3.36 1.85
C LYS A 295 4.50 -2.55 0.55
N HIS A 296 4.53 -3.23 -0.60
CA HIS A 296 4.48 -2.62 -1.93
C HIS A 296 5.60 -1.60 -2.21
N VAL A 297 6.75 -1.77 -1.56
CA VAL A 297 7.94 -0.96 -1.84
C VAL A 297 8.70 -1.59 -3.00
N PRO A 298 8.99 -0.83 -4.07
CA PRO A 298 9.82 -1.31 -5.16
C PRO A 298 11.22 -1.71 -4.66
N VAL A 299 11.65 -2.91 -4.98
CA VAL A 299 12.98 -3.41 -4.60
C VAL A 299 13.83 -3.57 -5.84
N LEU A 300 15.03 -3.01 -5.77
CA LEU A 300 16.07 -3.08 -6.77
C LEU A 300 17.21 -3.93 -6.24
N THR A 301 17.97 -4.54 -7.14
CA THR A 301 19.25 -5.19 -6.82
C THR A 301 20.24 -4.92 -7.94
N ILE A 302 21.53 -5.00 -7.62
CA ILE A 302 22.59 -4.90 -8.62
C ILE A 302 22.96 -6.32 -9.04
N MET A 303 22.89 -6.57 -10.34
CA MET A 303 23.42 -7.78 -10.95
C MET A 303 24.70 -7.43 -11.69
N GLU A 304 25.71 -8.26 -11.54
CA GLU A 304 26.99 -8.14 -12.21
C GLU A 304 27.10 -9.30 -13.20
N ASN A 305 27.33 -8.98 -14.47
CA ASN A 305 27.74 -9.93 -15.47
C ASN A 305 29.21 -9.61 -15.89
N ASP A 306 29.80 -10.44 -16.73
CA ASP A 306 31.23 -10.33 -17.11
C ASP A 306 31.61 -8.99 -17.76
N GLU A 307 30.64 -8.19 -18.20
CA GLU A 307 30.84 -6.94 -18.93
C GLU A 307 30.30 -5.69 -18.20
N GLU A 308 29.17 -5.80 -17.47
CA GLU A 308 28.49 -4.64 -16.89
C GLU A 308 27.81 -4.93 -15.56
N LYS A 309 27.63 -3.87 -14.76
CA LYS A 309 26.76 -3.87 -13.58
C LYS A 309 25.40 -3.25 -13.94
N LEU A 310 24.34 -3.99 -13.74
CA LEU A 310 22.97 -3.58 -14.06
C LEU A 310 22.12 -3.48 -12.80
N ILE A 311 21.22 -2.49 -12.76
CA ILE A 311 20.16 -2.45 -11.76
C ILE A 311 18.97 -3.23 -12.32
N VAL A 312 18.52 -4.19 -11.52
CA VAL A 312 17.37 -5.02 -11.85
C VAL A 312 16.27 -4.80 -10.81
N ARG A 313 15.06 -4.52 -11.27
CA ARG A 313 13.88 -4.49 -10.39
C ARG A 313 13.47 -5.92 -10.06
N ILE A 314 13.32 -6.21 -8.77
CA ILE A 314 12.75 -7.48 -8.33
C ILE A 314 11.23 -7.39 -8.53
N PRO A 315 10.62 -8.26 -9.35
CA PRO A 315 9.19 -8.21 -9.61
C PRO A 315 8.38 -8.25 -8.31
N SER A 316 7.32 -7.45 -8.23
CA SER A 316 6.30 -7.61 -7.18
C SER A 316 5.67 -8.99 -7.38
N GLY A 317 5.62 -9.80 -6.35
CA GLY A 317 4.89 -11.07 -6.41
C GLY A 317 3.40 -10.80 -6.62
N SER A 318 2.79 -11.62 -7.44
CA SER A 318 1.33 -11.75 -7.54
C SER A 318 0.72 -12.13 -6.21
#